data_59bb6febf5ef19e71eda191c325f1c04
#
_entry.id   59bb6febf5ef19e71eda191c325f1c04
#
_cell.length_a   1.000
_cell.length_b   1.000
_cell.length_c   1.000
_cell.angle_alpha   90.00
_cell.angle_beta   90.00
_cell.angle_gamma   90.00
#
_symmetry.space_group_name_H-M   'P 1'
#
loop_
_entity.id
_entity.type
_entity.pdbx_description
1 polymer ?
#
loop_
_entity_poly.entity_id
_entity_poly.type
_entity_poly.pdbx_seq_one_letter_code
_entity_poly.pdbx_strand_id
1 'polypeptide(L)'
;GIRDVLGSRELGDVYKRQAHGSGLFTRGETQALATVTLGTKMDEKVKDEVLVQGTEQFVLHYNFPPFSTGEAKAARGLSRREIGHGHLAWRALKPMVPLGEENPYAVRIVSDILESNGSSSMATVCAGTLALMDAGVKLKKPVSGIAMGLISDSQSGKWAVLSDILGDEDHLGDMDFKVTGTRDGITATQMDIKVDGLSYEVLALSLIHISEPTRP
;
A
#
# COMPACT_ATOMS: atom_id res chain seq x y z
N GLY A 1 10.37 41.35 -17.05
CA GLY A 1 11.00 40.29 -16.28
C GLY A 1 10.04 39.13 -16.12
N ILE A 2 10.51 37.94 -15.76
CA ILE A 2 9.74 36.69 -15.60
C ILE A 2 8.52 36.83 -14.65
N ARG A 3 8.50 37.86 -13.82
CA ARG A 3 7.38 38.14 -12.89
C ARG A 3 6.09 38.64 -13.58
N ASP A 4 6.19 39.17 -14.75
CA ASP A 4 5.02 39.76 -15.43
C ASP A 4 4.34 38.79 -16.41
N VAL A 5 4.93 37.63 -16.65
CA VAL A 5 4.42 36.60 -17.58
C VAL A 5 3.57 35.54 -16.86
N LEU A 6 3.83 35.31 -15.57
CA LEU A 6 3.04 34.40 -14.74
C LEU A 6 2.08 35.23 -13.88
N GLY A 7 0.88 35.48 -14.39
CA GLY A 7 -0.17 36.08 -13.59
C GLY A 7 -0.42 35.33 -12.30
N SER A 8 -0.88 36.04 -11.26
CA SER A 8 -1.18 35.49 -9.94
C SER A 8 -2.14 34.28 -9.96
N ARG A 9 -2.92 34.13 -11.04
CA ARG A 9 -3.79 32.98 -11.29
C ARG A 9 -3.04 31.71 -11.65
N GLU A 10 -1.98 31.80 -12.46
CA GLU A 10 -1.19 30.63 -12.87
C GLU A 10 -0.36 30.05 -11.70
N LEU A 11 0.20 30.93 -10.86
CA LEU A 11 0.85 30.51 -9.62
C LEU A 11 -0.13 29.84 -8.64
N GLY A 12 -1.35 30.38 -8.52
CA GLY A 12 -2.40 29.79 -7.70
C GLY A 12 -2.84 28.41 -8.18
N ASP A 13 -2.94 28.21 -9.50
CA ASP A 13 -3.30 26.91 -10.09
C ASP A 13 -2.17 25.88 -9.97
N VAL A 14 -0.91 26.30 -10.09
CA VAL A 14 0.24 25.42 -9.87
C VAL A 14 0.28 24.95 -8.40
N TYR A 15 0.07 25.83 -7.44
CA TYR A 15 0.00 25.45 -6.02
C TYR A 15 -1.19 24.55 -5.69
N LYS A 16 -2.33 24.76 -6.32
CA LYS A 16 -3.52 23.92 -6.12
C LYS A 16 -3.38 22.49 -6.68
N ARG A 17 -2.47 22.27 -7.63
CA ARG A 17 -2.24 20.99 -8.30
C ARG A 17 -1.05 20.20 -7.74
N GLN A 18 -0.34 20.74 -6.77
CA GLN A 18 0.79 20.06 -6.14
C GLN A 18 0.30 19.02 -5.15
N ALA A 19 1.10 17.94 -4.96
CA ALA A 19 0.92 17.03 -3.84
C ALA A 19 1.16 17.78 -2.52
N HIS A 20 0.34 17.49 -1.52
CA HIS A 20 0.43 18.12 -0.21
C HIS A 20 1.38 17.37 0.74
N GLY A 21 1.70 16.13 0.41
CA GLY A 21 2.71 15.31 1.07
C GLY A 21 3.19 14.19 0.18
N SER A 22 4.38 13.68 0.45
CA SER A 22 5.00 12.59 -0.29
C SER A 22 5.81 11.69 0.62
N GLY A 23 5.95 10.43 0.25
CA GLY A 23 6.78 9.46 0.95
C GLY A 23 7.43 8.50 -0.02
N LEU A 24 8.74 8.37 0.05
CA LEU A 24 9.49 7.36 -0.67
C LEU A 24 9.88 6.26 0.31
N PHE A 25 9.49 5.05 0.01
CA PHE A 25 9.86 3.87 0.78
C PHE A 25 10.67 2.92 -0.10
N THR A 26 11.82 2.50 0.41
CA THR A 26 12.72 1.58 -0.29
C THR A 26 13.06 0.41 0.63
N ARG A 27 12.93 -0.81 0.10
CA ARG A 27 13.37 -2.04 0.73
C ARG A 27 14.09 -2.89 -0.32
N GLY A 28 15.43 -2.94 -0.25
CA GLY A 28 16.24 -3.59 -1.29
C GLY A 28 15.87 -3.08 -2.68
N GLU A 29 15.45 -3.99 -3.55
CA GLU A 29 15.02 -3.73 -4.93
C GLU A 29 13.50 -3.48 -5.05
N THR A 30 12.84 -3.07 -3.99
CA THR A 30 11.43 -2.64 -4.03
C THR A 30 11.33 -1.20 -3.57
N GLN A 31 10.80 -0.34 -4.44
CA GLN A 31 10.66 1.09 -4.16
C GLN A 31 9.26 1.58 -4.54
N ALA A 32 8.61 2.29 -3.63
CA ALA A 32 7.31 2.91 -3.82
C ALA A 32 7.35 4.39 -3.47
N LEU A 33 6.87 5.23 -4.39
CA LEU A 33 6.65 6.66 -4.17
C LEU A 33 5.16 6.88 -3.96
N ALA A 34 4.76 7.32 -2.78
CA ALA A 34 3.40 7.72 -2.50
C ALA A 34 3.27 9.24 -2.43
N THR A 35 2.22 9.77 -3.02
CA THR A 35 1.86 11.20 -2.95
C THR A 35 0.46 11.35 -2.37
N VAL A 36 0.26 12.36 -1.54
CA VAL A 36 -1.03 12.70 -0.92
C VAL A 36 -1.53 14.02 -1.46
N THR A 37 -2.78 14.03 -1.89
CA THR A 37 -3.51 15.25 -2.25
C THR A 37 -4.71 15.40 -1.32
N LEU A 38 -4.86 16.58 -0.73
CA LEU A 38 -5.98 16.95 0.12
C LEU A 38 -6.94 17.81 -0.72
N GLY A 39 -8.17 17.36 -0.86
CA GLY A 39 -9.21 18.04 -1.63
C GLY A 39 -10.34 18.58 -0.74
N THR A 40 -11.30 19.21 -1.37
CA THR A 40 -12.53 19.66 -0.75
C THR A 40 -13.57 18.53 -0.72
N LYS A 41 -14.71 18.74 -0.09
CA LYS A 41 -15.83 17.79 -0.11
C LYS A 41 -16.33 17.48 -1.54
N MET A 42 -16.15 18.40 -2.49
CA MET A 42 -16.53 18.18 -3.89
C MET A 42 -15.60 17.23 -4.63
N ASP A 43 -14.41 16.98 -4.07
CA ASP A 43 -13.41 16.06 -4.63
C ASP A 43 -13.56 14.63 -4.08
N GLU A 44 -14.54 14.37 -3.21
CA GLU A 44 -14.87 13.04 -2.73
C GLU A 44 -15.30 12.13 -3.91
N LYS A 45 -14.85 10.87 -3.88
CA LYS A 45 -15.24 9.90 -4.89
C LYS A 45 -16.70 9.53 -4.73
N VAL A 46 -17.51 9.77 -5.75
CA VAL A 46 -18.90 9.29 -5.80
C VAL A 46 -18.90 7.77 -5.92
N LYS A 47 -19.65 7.10 -5.05
CA LYS A 47 -19.98 5.68 -5.14
C LYS A 47 -21.40 5.57 -5.69
N ASP A 48 -21.52 5.01 -6.88
CA ASP A 48 -22.78 4.69 -7.51
C ASP A 48 -22.78 3.19 -7.85
N GLU A 49 -22.76 2.39 -6.79
CA GLU A 49 -22.84 0.93 -6.88
C GLU A 49 -24.27 0.48 -6.62
N VAL A 50 -24.67 -0.68 -7.18
CA VAL A 50 -26.05 -1.20 -7.11
C VAL A 50 -26.58 -1.29 -5.67
N LEU A 51 -25.71 -1.56 -4.71
CA LEU A 51 -26.08 -1.74 -3.29
C LEU A 51 -25.62 -0.62 -2.37
N VAL A 52 -24.73 0.28 -2.83
CA VAL A 52 -24.13 1.32 -1.99
C VAL A 52 -24.05 2.62 -2.77
N GLN A 53 -24.80 3.60 -2.33
CA GLN A 53 -24.73 4.98 -2.84
C GLN A 53 -24.11 5.88 -1.76
N GLY A 54 -23.30 6.85 -2.18
CA GLY A 54 -22.67 7.80 -1.28
C GLY A 54 -21.37 8.36 -1.82
N THR A 55 -20.55 8.89 -0.93
CA THR A 55 -19.21 9.40 -1.26
C THR A 55 -18.13 8.68 -0.45
N GLU A 56 -16.93 8.61 -0.99
CA GLU A 56 -15.74 8.09 -0.31
C GLU A 56 -14.73 9.22 -0.14
N GLN A 57 -14.46 9.58 1.10
CA GLN A 57 -13.55 10.66 1.46
C GLN A 57 -12.07 10.25 1.36
N PHE A 58 -11.76 8.96 1.51
CA PHE A 58 -10.41 8.42 1.41
C PHE A 58 -10.26 7.49 0.22
N VAL A 59 -9.36 7.81 -0.69
CA VAL A 59 -9.12 7.07 -1.94
C VAL A 59 -7.63 6.76 -2.07
N LEU A 60 -7.31 5.53 -2.49
CA LEU A 60 -5.94 5.11 -2.79
C LEU A 60 -5.87 4.51 -4.19
N HIS A 61 -4.95 5.02 -5.00
CA HIS A 61 -4.59 4.49 -6.30
C HIS A 61 -3.21 3.84 -6.22
N TYR A 62 -3.10 2.68 -6.81
CA TYR A 62 -1.86 1.91 -6.89
C TYR A 62 -1.51 1.68 -8.35
N ASN A 63 -0.36 2.16 -8.76
CA ASN A 63 0.14 2.06 -10.11
C ASN A 63 1.35 1.11 -10.14
N PHE A 64 1.28 0.08 -10.99
CA PHE A 64 2.33 -0.90 -11.17
C PHE A 64 2.79 -0.92 -12.64
N PRO A 65 3.57 0.08 -13.06
CA PRO A 65 4.01 0.18 -14.44
C PRO A 65 4.97 -0.96 -14.81
N PRO A 66 4.99 -1.40 -16.07
CA PRO A 66 5.83 -2.52 -16.52
C PRO A 66 7.31 -2.33 -16.20
N PHE A 67 7.82 -1.10 -16.25
CA PHE A 67 9.22 -0.82 -15.97
C PHE A 67 9.62 -1.15 -14.52
N SER A 68 8.68 -1.20 -13.57
CA SER A 68 8.98 -1.55 -12.18
C SER A 68 9.54 -2.96 -12.00
N THR A 69 9.29 -3.85 -12.96
CA THR A 69 9.84 -5.20 -13.05
C THR A 69 10.82 -5.36 -14.22
N GLY A 70 11.30 -4.25 -14.80
CA GLY A 70 12.20 -4.28 -15.96
C GLY A 70 11.54 -4.68 -17.27
N GLU A 71 10.19 -4.76 -17.35
CA GLU A 71 9.50 -5.16 -18.56
C GLU A 71 9.29 -3.98 -19.51
N ALA A 72 9.62 -4.19 -20.78
CA ALA A 72 9.38 -3.23 -21.87
C ALA A 72 8.06 -3.57 -22.59
N LYS A 73 6.93 -3.17 -22.02
CA LYS A 73 5.61 -3.33 -22.64
C LYS A 73 4.73 -2.10 -22.44
N ALA A 74 3.73 -1.94 -23.31
CA ALA A 74 2.75 -0.86 -23.18
C ALA A 74 1.84 -1.08 -21.96
N ALA A 75 1.55 -0.01 -21.22
CA ALA A 75 0.52 -0.02 -20.18
C ALA A 75 -0.87 -0.11 -20.85
N ARG A 76 -1.63 -1.16 -20.53
CA ARG A 76 -2.95 -1.45 -21.12
C ARG A 76 -4.03 -1.47 -20.05
N GLY A 77 -4.36 -0.30 -19.49
CA GLY A 77 -5.38 -0.18 -18.45
C GLY A 77 -4.97 -0.78 -17.11
N LEU A 78 -5.91 -0.84 -16.16
CA LEU A 78 -5.68 -1.38 -14.82
C LEU A 78 -5.66 -2.91 -14.82
N SER A 79 -4.64 -3.48 -14.22
CA SER A 79 -4.52 -4.92 -14.00
C SER A 79 -5.28 -5.37 -12.75
N ARG A 80 -5.61 -6.68 -12.67
CA ARG A 80 -6.18 -7.26 -11.44
C ARG A 80 -5.24 -7.09 -10.23
N ARG A 81 -3.94 -7.13 -10.46
CA ARG A 81 -2.90 -6.89 -9.45
C ARG A 81 -3.02 -5.48 -8.88
N GLU A 82 -3.14 -4.47 -9.74
CA GLU A 82 -3.26 -3.07 -9.30
C GLU A 82 -4.51 -2.85 -8.46
N ILE A 83 -5.64 -3.44 -8.87
CA ILE A 83 -6.89 -3.36 -8.12
C ILE A 83 -6.75 -4.05 -6.75
N GLY A 84 -6.24 -5.28 -6.70
CA GLY A 84 -6.10 -6.06 -5.47
C GLY A 84 -5.11 -5.44 -4.48
N HIS A 85 -3.93 -5.05 -4.95
CA HIS A 85 -2.90 -4.43 -4.12
C HIS A 85 -3.33 -3.04 -3.64
N GLY A 86 -3.94 -2.24 -4.50
CA GLY A 86 -4.49 -0.94 -4.12
C GLY A 86 -5.59 -1.07 -3.06
N HIS A 87 -6.49 -2.04 -3.21
CA HIS A 87 -7.55 -2.29 -2.23
C HIS A 87 -7.00 -2.80 -0.89
N LEU A 88 -5.96 -3.64 -0.89
CA LEU A 88 -5.29 -4.08 0.33
C LEU A 88 -4.67 -2.89 1.08
N ALA A 89 -3.92 -2.04 0.38
CA ALA A 89 -3.31 -0.85 0.97
C ALA A 89 -4.38 0.15 1.46
N TRP A 90 -5.47 0.33 0.71
CA TRP A 90 -6.60 1.16 1.14
C TRP A 90 -7.23 0.63 2.44
N ARG A 91 -7.51 -0.68 2.54
CA ARG A 91 -8.04 -1.30 3.77
C ARG A 91 -7.07 -1.15 4.95
N ALA A 92 -5.77 -1.25 4.69
CA ALA A 92 -4.74 -1.13 5.70
C ALA A 92 -4.71 0.26 6.35
N LEU A 93 -4.81 1.31 5.54
CA LEU A 93 -4.67 2.70 5.97
C LEU A 93 -5.99 3.33 6.45
N LYS A 94 -7.12 3.00 5.83
CA LYS A 94 -8.41 3.62 6.09
C LYS A 94 -8.80 3.70 7.57
N PRO A 95 -8.64 2.67 8.41
CA PRO A 95 -9.01 2.74 9.83
C PRO A 95 -8.22 3.78 10.64
N MET A 96 -7.03 4.14 10.15
CA MET A 96 -6.11 5.05 10.83
C MET A 96 -6.17 6.49 10.30
N VAL A 97 -6.77 6.70 9.12
CA VAL A 97 -7.00 8.05 8.57
C VAL A 97 -8.19 8.68 9.26
N PRO A 98 -8.06 9.89 9.85
CA PRO A 98 -9.20 10.62 10.37
C PRO A 98 -10.12 11.03 9.22
N LEU A 99 -11.42 10.86 9.39
CA LEU A 99 -12.46 11.14 8.39
C LEU A 99 -13.63 11.89 9.03
N GLY A 100 -14.50 12.46 8.20
CA GLY A 100 -15.67 13.20 8.66
C GLY A 100 -15.30 14.48 9.40
N GLU A 101 -15.85 14.68 10.59
CA GLU A 101 -15.62 15.89 11.40
C GLU A 101 -14.18 16.05 11.89
N GLU A 102 -13.44 14.94 12.03
CA GLU A 102 -12.03 14.97 12.45
C GLU A 102 -11.08 15.46 11.34
N ASN A 103 -11.51 15.38 10.08
CA ASN A 103 -10.72 15.83 8.92
C ASN A 103 -11.67 16.32 7.82
N PRO A 104 -11.70 17.64 7.54
CA PRO A 104 -12.60 18.21 6.55
C PRO A 104 -12.19 17.96 5.09
N TYR A 105 -11.03 17.34 4.86
CA TYR A 105 -10.47 17.15 3.52
C TYR A 105 -10.77 15.78 2.95
N ALA A 106 -11.10 15.72 1.68
CA ALA A 106 -10.99 14.50 0.89
C ALA A 106 -9.50 14.14 0.74
N VAL A 107 -9.14 12.89 1.04
CA VAL A 107 -7.76 12.42 1.04
C VAL A 107 -7.54 11.45 -0.11
N ARG A 108 -6.64 11.77 -1.02
CA ARG A 108 -6.26 10.91 -2.15
C ARG A 108 -4.79 10.56 -2.05
N ILE A 109 -4.49 9.27 -2.05
CA ILE A 109 -3.14 8.74 -2.20
C ILE A 109 -2.98 8.19 -3.61
N VAL A 110 -1.84 8.49 -4.23
CA VAL A 110 -1.36 7.82 -5.44
C VAL A 110 -0.01 7.19 -5.09
N SER A 111 0.10 5.88 -5.25
CA SER A 111 1.33 5.14 -5.05
C SER A 111 1.84 4.61 -6.38
N ASP A 112 3.00 5.08 -6.79
CA ASP A 112 3.71 4.64 -7.99
C ASP A 112 4.84 3.70 -7.58
N ILE A 113 4.82 2.47 -8.10
CA ILE A 113 5.88 1.49 -7.87
C ILE A 113 7.00 1.76 -8.87
N LEU A 114 8.16 2.16 -8.37
CA LEU A 114 9.31 2.52 -9.18
C LEU A 114 10.18 1.31 -9.50
N GLU A 115 10.29 0.39 -8.54
CA GLU A 115 11.02 -0.88 -8.67
C GLU A 115 10.34 -1.94 -7.79
N SER A 116 10.32 -3.21 -8.21
CA SER A 116 9.65 -4.27 -7.47
C SER A 116 10.37 -5.61 -7.59
N ASN A 117 10.87 -6.08 -6.44
CA ASN A 117 11.29 -7.46 -6.22
C ASN A 117 10.60 -8.01 -4.97
N GLY A 118 9.29 -8.24 -5.08
CA GLY A 118 8.41 -8.72 -4.00
C GLY A 118 7.78 -7.60 -3.15
N SER A 119 6.61 -7.89 -2.65
CA SER A 119 5.86 -7.12 -1.64
C SER A 119 5.66 -5.62 -1.89
N SER A 120 5.45 -5.22 -3.15
CA SER A 120 5.18 -3.82 -3.52
C SER A 120 3.91 -3.23 -2.88
N SER A 121 2.93 -4.07 -2.53
CA SER A 121 1.74 -3.64 -1.77
C SER A 121 2.08 -3.20 -0.36
N MET A 122 3.01 -3.89 0.33
CA MET A 122 3.47 -3.51 1.66
C MET A 122 4.35 -2.26 1.62
N ALA A 123 5.19 -2.13 0.57
CA ALA A 123 5.91 -0.89 0.30
C ALA A 123 4.93 0.30 0.12
N THR A 124 3.79 0.10 -0.56
CA THR A 124 2.74 1.11 -0.68
C THR A 124 2.12 1.51 0.65
N VAL A 125 1.88 0.54 1.55
CA VAL A 125 1.36 0.85 2.90
C VAL A 125 2.33 1.72 3.68
N CYS A 126 3.61 1.37 3.65
CA CYS A 126 4.66 2.14 4.33
C CYS A 126 4.84 3.53 3.71
N ALA A 127 4.96 3.62 2.38
CA ALA A 127 5.08 4.90 1.67
C ALA A 127 3.84 5.79 1.88
N GLY A 128 2.63 5.20 1.84
CA GLY A 128 1.38 5.90 2.08
C GLY A 128 1.28 6.46 3.51
N THR A 129 1.73 5.69 4.50
CA THR A 129 1.83 6.17 5.88
C THR A 129 2.77 7.39 5.99
N LEU A 130 3.96 7.30 5.39
CA LEU A 130 4.92 8.40 5.39
C LEU A 130 4.36 9.64 4.68
N ALA A 131 3.73 9.45 3.51
CA ALA A 131 3.14 10.54 2.74
C ALA A 131 1.96 11.23 3.47
N LEU A 132 1.14 10.48 4.21
CA LEU A 132 0.07 11.03 5.05
C LEU A 132 0.63 11.86 6.20
N MET A 133 1.71 11.39 6.82
CA MET A 133 2.40 12.12 7.90
C MET A 133 3.05 13.40 7.36
N ASP A 134 3.68 13.35 6.18
CA ASP A 134 4.27 14.51 5.51
C ASP A 134 3.21 15.55 5.10
N ALA A 135 2.02 15.09 4.67
CA ALA A 135 0.87 15.95 4.40
C ALA A 135 0.24 16.59 5.65
N GLY A 136 0.74 16.28 6.86
CA GLY A 136 0.19 16.78 8.12
C GLY A 136 -1.13 16.12 8.54
N VAL A 137 -1.54 15.01 7.90
CA VAL A 137 -2.72 14.24 8.31
C VAL A 137 -2.45 13.58 9.65
N LYS A 138 -3.25 13.89 10.66
CA LYS A 138 -3.11 13.34 12.02
C LYS A 138 -3.59 11.90 12.07
N LEU A 139 -2.81 10.96 11.55
CA LEU A 139 -3.12 9.54 11.67
C LEU A 139 -3.36 9.15 13.13
N LYS A 140 -4.34 8.29 13.38
CA LYS A 140 -4.57 7.71 14.72
C LYS A 140 -3.31 6.98 15.20
N LYS A 141 -2.69 6.18 14.30
CA LYS A 141 -1.41 5.48 14.51
C LYS A 141 -0.73 5.22 13.17
N PRO A 142 0.61 5.17 13.12
CA PRO A 142 1.33 4.75 11.92
C PRO A 142 1.03 3.29 11.58
N VAL A 143 0.90 2.99 10.29
CA VAL A 143 0.67 1.63 9.78
C VAL A 143 1.91 1.19 9.03
N SER A 144 2.33 -0.04 9.26
CA SER A 144 3.34 -0.73 8.48
C SER A 144 2.80 -2.08 7.99
N GLY A 145 3.55 -2.76 7.13
CA GLY A 145 3.15 -4.06 6.61
C GLY A 145 4.36 -4.89 6.21
N ILE A 146 4.17 -6.21 6.25
CA ILE A 146 5.18 -7.19 5.86
C ILE A 146 4.51 -8.35 5.11
N ALA A 147 5.26 -8.99 4.22
CA ALA A 147 4.87 -10.23 3.57
C ALA A 147 5.71 -11.38 4.13
N MET A 148 5.01 -12.41 4.60
CA MET A 148 5.58 -13.65 5.08
C MET A 148 5.39 -14.72 4.03
N GLY A 149 6.34 -15.65 3.93
CA GLY A 149 6.28 -16.82 3.06
C GLY A 149 6.38 -18.12 3.82
N LEU A 150 6.06 -19.19 3.14
CA LEU A 150 6.26 -20.55 3.60
C LEU A 150 6.92 -21.38 2.50
N ILE A 151 7.90 -22.15 2.86
CA ILE A 151 8.45 -23.22 2.02
C ILE A 151 8.31 -24.52 2.78
N SER A 152 7.76 -25.54 2.15
CA SER A 152 7.65 -26.88 2.72
C SER A 152 8.22 -27.93 1.78
N ASP A 153 8.79 -28.99 2.38
CA ASP A 153 9.25 -30.17 1.66
C ASP A 153 8.32 -31.34 2.00
N SER A 154 7.50 -31.73 1.05
CA SER A 154 6.53 -32.83 1.21
C SER A 154 7.18 -34.20 1.45
N GLN A 155 8.46 -34.39 1.07
CA GLN A 155 9.16 -35.66 1.26
C GLN A 155 9.70 -35.81 2.67
N SER A 156 10.30 -34.74 3.21
CA SER A 156 10.88 -34.78 4.57
C SER A 156 9.90 -34.29 5.65
N GLY A 157 8.78 -33.68 5.27
CA GLY A 157 7.83 -33.05 6.18
C GLY A 157 8.38 -31.78 6.87
N LYS A 158 9.51 -31.26 6.41
CA LYS A 158 10.11 -30.03 6.95
C LYS A 158 9.50 -28.80 6.32
N TRP A 159 9.41 -27.74 7.08
CA TRP A 159 8.93 -26.43 6.60
C TRP A 159 9.71 -25.29 7.26
N ALA A 160 9.70 -24.13 6.60
CA ALA A 160 10.30 -22.90 7.09
C ALA A 160 9.39 -21.70 6.77
N VAL A 161 9.22 -20.82 7.75
CA VAL A 161 8.57 -19.52 7.54
C VAL A 161 9.64 -18.51 7.17
N LEU A 162 9.38 -17.78 6.07
CA LEU A 162 10.24 -16.71 5.56
C LEU A 162 9.65 -15.37 5.94
N SER A 163 10.46 -14.45 6.41
CA SER A 163 10.07 -13.06 6.71
C SER A 163 10.51 -12.14 5.59
N ASP A 164 9.60 -11.23 5.18
CA ASP A 164 9.87 -10.20 4.18
C ASP A 164 10.34 -10.75 2.83
N ILE A 165 9.49 -11.57 2.23
CA ILE A 165 9.79 -12.37 1.05
C ILE A 165 10.08 -11.53 -0.20
N LEU A 166 11.01 -12.05 -1.02
CA LEU A 166 11.34 -11.58 -2.36
C LEU A 166 10.34 -12.12 -3.40
N GLY A 167 10.44 -11.62 -4.63
CA GLY A 167 9.55 -12.04 -5.72
C GLY A 167 9.66 -13.53 -6.06
N ASP A 168 10.85 -14.08 -6.07
CA ASP A 168 11.08 -15.51 -6.32
C ASP A 168 10.57 -16.38 -5.16
N GLU A 169 10.71 -15.92 -3.92
CA GLU A 169 10.20 -16.61 -2.73
C GLU A 169 8.66 -16.60 -2.69
N ASP A 170 8.02 -15.51 -3.14
CA ASP A 170 6.57 -15.45 -3.35
C ASP A 170 6.14 -16.44 -4.44
N HIS A 171 6.86 -16.47 -5.57
CA HIS A 171 6.48 -17.30 -6.71
C HIS A 171 6.65 -18.81 -6.45
N LEU A 172 7.74 -19.19 -5.81
CA LEU A 172 8.12 -20.58 -5.55
C LEU A 172 7.61 -21.11 -4.21
N GLY A 173 7.23 -20.23 -3.29
CA GLY A 173 6.76 -20.60 -1.96
C GLY A 173 5.35 -21.16 -1.95
N ASP A 174 4.99 -21.81 -0.86
CA ASP A 174 3.70 -22.48 -0.63
C ASP A 174 2.62 -21.55 -0.06
N MET A 175 3.04 -20.41 0.49
CA MET A 175 2.16 -19.38 1.05
C MET A 175 2.77 -17.99 0.85
N ASP A 176 1.91 -17.02 0.54
CA ASP A 176 2.15 -15.58 0.66
C ASP A 176 1.14 -14.99 1.66
N PHE A 177 1.64 -14.54 2.81
CA PHE A 177 0.80 -13.98 3.87
C PHE A 177 1.20 -12.55 4.17
N LYS A 178 0.40 -11.61 3.69
CA LYS A 178 0.58 -10.17 3.91
C LYS A 178 -0.22 -9.71 5.13
N VAL A 179 0.47 -9.05 6.04
CA VAL A 179 -0.14 -8.49 7.25
C VAL A 179 0.25 -7.04 7.40
N THR A 180 -0.74 -6.20 7.66
CA THR A 180 -0.55 -4.78 7.96
C THR A 180 -1.13 -4.45 9.32
N GLY A 181 -0.51 -3.50 10.00
CA GLY A 181 -0.99 -3.12 11.31
C GLY A 181 -0.25 -1.94 11.92
N THR A 182 -0.69 -1.64 13.12
CA THR A 182 -0.07 -0.69 14.05
C THR A 182 0.58 -1.47 15.20
N ARG A 183 1.23 -0.76 16.12
CA ARG A 183 1.77 -1.40 17.34
C ARG A 183 0.69 -2.13 18.18
N ASP A 184 -0.60 -1.77 18.04
CA ASP A 184 -1.66 -2.30 18.90
C ASP A 184 -2.56 -3.32 18.21
N GLY A 185 -2.43 -3.53 16.91
CA GLY A 185 -3.25 -4.51 16.22
C GLY A 185 -3.19 -4.46 14.71
N ILE A 186 -3.76 -5.48 14.10
CA ILE A 186 -3.81 -5.69 12.66
C ILE A 186 -4.89 -4.81 12.04
N THR A 187 -4.58 -4.18 10.90
CA THR A 187 -5.53 -3.35 10.14
C THR A 187 -6.05 -4.05 8.87
N ALA A 188 -5.20 -4.85 8.21
CA ALA A 188 -5.62 -5.67 7.08
C ALA A 188 -4.70 -6.88 6.90
N THR A 189 -5.26 -7.94 6.33
CA THR A 189 -4.53 -9.15 5.94
C THR A 189 -4.93 -9.60 4.54
N GLN A 190 -4.01 -10.29 3.88
CA GLN A 190 -4.24 -11.06 2.67
C GLN A 190 -3.36 -12.31 2.74
N MET A 191 -3.97 -13.46 2.51
CA MET A 191 -3.26 -14.74 2.46
C MET A 191 -3.57 -15.43 1.14
N ASP A 192 -2.53 -15.91 0.48
CA ASP A 192 -2.59 -16.81 -0.68
C ASP A 192 -1.89 -18.11 -0.29
N ILE A 193 -2.62 -19.22 -0.37
CA ILE A 193 -2.15 -20.57 0.00
C ILE A 193 -2.15 -21.41 -1.28
N LYS A 194 -0.99 -21.99 -1.59
CA LYS A 194 -0.76 -22.79 -2.80
C LYS A 194 -0.71 -24.30 -2.51
N VAL A 195 -0.91 -24.70 -1.26
CA VAL A 195 -0.92 -26.10 -0.79
C VAL A 195 -2.28 -26.44 -0.16
N ASP A 196 -2.56 -27.72 -0.01
CA ASP A 196 -3.83 -28.24 0.57
C ASP A 196 -3.87 -28.05 2.09
N GLY A 197 -4.06 -26.80 2.52
CA GLY A 197 -4.18 -26.43 3.93
C GLY A 197 -2.84 -26.18 4.63
N LEU A 198 -2.92 -25.47 5.75
CA LEU A 198 -1.80 -25.16 6.63
C LEU A 198 -2.13 -25.59 8.05
N SER A 199 -1.12 -26.08 8.77
CA SER A 199 -1.28 -26.36 10.20
C SER A 199 -1.42 -25.08 11.02
N TYR A 200 -2.13 -25.16 12.15
CA TYR A 200 -2.22 -24.03 13.09
C TYR A 200 -0.86 -23.59 13.63
N GLU A 201 0.09 -24.51 13.72
CA GLU A 201 1.46 -24.22 14.16
C GLU A 201 2.18 -23.29 13.18
N VAL A 202 2.09 -23.56 11.87
CA VAL A 202 2.64 -22.70 10.81
C VAL A 202 2.00 -21.31 10.84
N LEU A 203 0.67 -21.23 10.97
CA LEU A 203 -0.04 -19.96 11.03
C LEU A 203 0.34 -19.17 12.28
N ALA A 204 0.43 -19.81 13.44
CA ALA A 204 0.83 -19.17 14.69
C ALA A 204 2.26 -18.62 14.59
N LEU A 205 3.21 -19.40 14.04
CA LEU A 205 4.59 -18.97 13.87
C LEU A 205 4.70 -17.79 12.90
N SER A 206 3.96 -17.82 11.78
CA SER A 206 3.91 -16.71 10.85
C SER A 206 3.44 -15.40 11.51
N LEU A 207 2.43 -15.47 12.37
CA LEU A 207 1.94 -14.32 13.14
C LEU A 207 2.94 -13.83 14.19
N ILE A 208 3.66 -14.74 14.85
CA ILE A 208 4.71 -14.40 15.83
C ILE A 208 5.84 -13.62 15.14
N HIS A 209 6.31 -14.10 13.99
CA HIS A 209 7.35 -13.40 13.23
C HIS A 209 6.95 -11.99 12.77
N ILE A 210 5.64 -11.74 12.59
CA ILE A 210 5.11 -10.41 12.27
C ILE A 210 5.13 -9.50 13.50
N SER A 211 4.78 -10.03 14.67
CA SER A 211 4.68 -9.26 15.92
C SER A 211 6.05 -9.02 16.58
N GLU A 212 7.00 -9.90 16.34
CA GLU A 212 8.39 -9.78 16.78
C GLU A 212 9.30 -9.64 15.55
N PRO A 213 9.47 -8.43 14.99
CA PRO A 213 10.43 -8.24 13.91
C PRO A 213 11.80 -8.70 14.40
N THR A 214 12.36 -9.68 13.69
CA THR A 214 13.68 -10.25 13.99
C THR A 214 14.65 -9.13 14.29
N ARG A 215 15.14 -9.09 15.50
CA ARG A 215 16.23 -8.18 15.87
C ARG A 215 17.44 -8.57 15.01
N PRO A 216 18.10 -7.59 14.39
CA PRO A 216 19.32 -7.86 13.66
C PRO A 216 20.40 -8.45 14.58
#